data_00736c21867a939b755337cb54c1f2f7
#
_entry.id   00736c21867a939b755337cb54c1f2f7
#
_cell.length_a   1.000
_cell.length_b   1.000
_cell.length_c   1.000
_cell.angle_alpha   90.00
_cell.angle_beta   90.00
_cell.angle_gamma   90.00
#
_symmetry.space_group_name_H-M   'P 1'
#
loop_
_entity.id
_entity.type
_entity.pdbx_description
1 polymer ?
#
loop_
_entity_poly.entity_id
_entity_poly.type
_entity_poly.pdbx_seq_one_letter_code
_entity_poly.pdbx_strand_id
1 'polypeptide(L)'
;MLSSLRKFSETLIAKIFISLIALSFVFWGINGFFKSNYNNSIAEINGEEISFNNFLLEFDNVMRINNVTNKKTAIEKNIHIVAISNIISEKLLKIHAKKAGVIINDETIIIEIKNAPEFKDNQNFSRTKYEKFLLERNINSKIIEDQITKNLKRKIIIESVSGYIPINNKNSENLIKNKINSLYENSLSKIYKIIIHEKRLNDYLKNV
;
A
#
# COMPACT_ATOMS: atom_id res chain seq x y z
N MET A 1 26.76 -14.29 -46.08
CA MET A 1 25.45 -14.02 -45.41
C MET A 1 25.43 -12.73 -44.62
N LEU A 2 26.38 -12.43 -43.74
CA LEU A 2 26.44 -11.19 -42.95
C LEU A 2 26.53 -9.89 -43.80
N SER A 3 27.22 -9.92 -44.93
CA SER A 3 27.35 -8.76 -45.85
C SER A 3 26.03 -8.39 -46.56
N SER A 4 25.18 -9.38 -46.82
CA SER A 4 23.87 -9.16 -47.45
C SER A 4 22.87 -8.55 -46.46
N LEU A 5 22.90 -8.96 -45.18
CA LEU A 5 22.12 -8.38 -44.09
C LEU A 5 22.51 -6.92 -43.83
N ARG A 6 23.79 -6.62 -43.89
CA ARG A 6 24.30 -5.25 -43.70
C ARG A 6 23.84 -4.32 -44.80
N LYS A 7 23.93 -4.78 -46.07
CA LYS A 7 23.42 -4.01 -47.23
C LYS A 7 21.92 -3.82 -47.20
N PHE A 8 21.15 -4.82 -46.68
CA PHE A 8 19.71 -4.70 -46.52
C PHE A 8 19.33 -3.66 -45.46
N SER A 9 20.05 -3.62 -44.32
CA SER A 9 19.77 -2.66 -43.25
C SER A 9 20.03 -1.19 -43.64
N GLU A 10 20.83 -0.96 -44.67
CA GLU A 10 21.13 0.38 -45.22
C GLU A 10 20.05 0.88 -46.17
N THR A 11 19.17 0.01 -46.67
CA THR A 11 18.10 0.37 -47.61
C THR A 11 17.02 1.20 -46.95
N LEU A 12 16.42 2.10 -47.70
CA LEU A 12 15.30 2.95 -47.23
C LEU A 12 14.09 2.09 -46.76
N ILE A 13 13.87 0.98 -47.46
CA ILE A 13 12.79 0.01 -47.14
C ILE A 13 13.04 -0.65 -45.76
N ALA A 14 14.27 -1.06 -45.46
CA ALA A 14 14.61 -1.63 -44.16
C ALA A 14 14.44 -0.61 -43.02
N LYS A 15 14.84 0.65 -43.27
CA LYS A 15 14.64 1.73 -42.27
C LYS A 15 13.16 1.99 -41.97
N ILE A 16 12.32 2.03 -43.02
CA ILE A 16 10.87 2.18 -42.86
C ILE A 16 10.29 1.01 -42.09
N PHE A 17 10.70 -0.24 -42.38
CA PHE A 17 10.22 -1.43 -41.72
C PHE A 17 10.62 -1.48 -40.23
N ILE A 18 11.86 -1.14 -39.92
CA ILE A 18 12.37 -1.04 -38.54
C ILE A 18 11.62 0.07 -37.76
N SER A 19 11.41 1.24 -38.42
CA SER A 19 10.64 2.33 -37.82
C SER A 19 9.18 1.91 -37.52
N LEU A 20 8.56 1.15 -38.41
CA LEU A 20 7.18 0.65 -38.21
C LEU A 20 7.09 -0.35 -37.04
N ILE A 21 8.08 -1.23 -36.91
CA ILE A 21 8.21 -2.14 -35.78
C ILE A 21 8.44 -1.34 -34.48
N ALA A 22 9.37 -0.38 -34.48
CA ALA A 22 9.63 0.45 -33.31
C ALA A 22 8.38 1.26 -32.90
N LEU A 23 7.64 1.80 -33.88
CA LEU A 23 6.37 2.48 -33.64
C LEU A 23 5.32 1.56 -33.01
N SER A 24 5.25 0.30 -33.47
CA SER A 24 4.35 -0.72 -32.90
C SER A 24 4.67 -0.98 -31.43
N PHE A 25 5.94 -1.05 -31.05
CA PHE A 25 6.35 -1.19 -29.63
C PHE A 25 6.02 0.06 -28.80
N VAL A 26 6.16 1.26 -29.39
CA VAL A 26 5.75 2.50 -28.74
C VAL A 26 4.23 2.50 -28.51
N PHE A 27 3.43 2.16 -29.51
CA PHE A 27 1.97 2.07 -29.35
C PHE A 27 1.55 0.97 -28.37
N TRP A 28 2.24 -0.16 -28.32
CA TRP A 28 1.94 -1.25 -27.37
C TRP A 28 2.38 -0.89 -25.95
N GLY A 29 3.54 -0.27 -25.80
CA GLY A 29 4.05 0.21 -24.51
C GLY A 29 3.20 1.35 -23.92
N ILE A 30 2.79 2.31 -24.76
CA ILE A 30 1.97 3.46 -24.35
C ILE A 30 0.55 3.03 -23.95
N ASN A 31 -0.07 2.07 -24.64
CA ASN A 31 -1.41 1.58 -24.26
C ASN A 31 -1.45 0.93 -22.86
N GLY A 32 -0.35 0.30 -22.42
CA GLY A 32 -0.21 -0.21 -21.05
C GLY A 32 -0.08 0.91 -20.02
N PHE A 33 0.65 1.97 -20.33
CA PHE A 33 0.85 3.13 -19.45
C PHE A 33 -0.39 4.00 -19.30
N PHE A 34 -1.16 4.23 -20.34
CA PHE A 34 -2.35 5.07 -20.29
C PHE A 34 -3.63 4.34 -19.87
N LYS A 35 -3.71 3.01 -20.01
CA LYS A 35 -4.91 2.24 -19.62
C LYS A 35 -4.93 1.73 -18.19
N SER A 36 -3.77 1.72 -17.48
CA SER A 36 -3.73 0.99 -16.21
C SER A 36 -4.16 1.79 -14.99
N ASN A 37 -4.11 3.14 -14.99
CA ASN A 37 -4.24 3.85 -13.74
C ASN A 37 -5.58 4.57 -13.53
N TYR A 38 -6.11 5.25 -14.51
CA TYR A 38 -7.35 6.03 -14.32
C TYR A 38 -8.62 5.19 -14.11
N ASN A 39 -8.65 3.95 -14.63
CA ASN A 39 -9.83 3.09 -14.56
C ASN A 39 -9.88 2.16 -13.34
N ASN A 40 -8.87 2.13 -12.48
CA ASN A 40 -8.80 1.19 -11.35
C ASN A 40 -8.55 1.86 -9.99
N SER A 41 -8.70 3.17 -9.90
CA SER A 41 -8.54 3.93 -8.66
C SER A 41 -9.88 4.12 -7.94
N ILE A 42 -9.91 3.91 -6.61
CA ILE A 42 -11.08 4.13 -5.75
C ILE A 42 -11.04 5.50 -5.08
N ALA A 43 -9.85 6.01 -4.86
CA ALA A 43 -9.62 7.32 -4.28
C ALA A 43 -8.25 7.86 -4.71
N GLU A 44 -8.06 9.17 -4.54
CA GLU A 44 -6.82 9.87 -4.80
C GLU A 44 -6.52 10.82 -3.62
N ILE A 45 -5.27 10.85 -3.19
CA ILE A 45 -4.80 11.76 -2.16
C ILE A 45 -3.63 12.54 -2.69
N ASN A 46 -3.82 13.85 -2.90
CA ASN A 46 -2.81 14.78 -3.36
C ASN A 46 -2.09 14.32 -4.65
N GLY A 47 -2.83 13.72 -5.60
CA GLY A 47 -2.31 13.17 -6.85
C GLY A 47 -1.82 11.73 -6.77
N GLU A 48 -1.75 11.14 -5.59
CA GLU A 48 -1.38 9.73 -5.42
C GLU A 48 -2.61 8.83 -5.36
N GLU A 49 -2.76 7.95 -6.33
CA GLU A 49 -3.90 7.05 -6.45
C GLU A 49 -3.91 5.95 -5.38
N ILE A 50 -5.11 5.53 -5.01
CA ILE A 50 -5.40 4.32 -4.24
C ILE A 50 -6.17 3.37 -5.16
N SER A 51 -5.59 2.21 -5.44
CA SER A 51 -6.20 1.24 -6.35
C SER A 51 -7.45 0.60 -5.77
N PHE A 52 -8.37 0.22 -6.64
CA PHE A 52 -9.56 -0.53 -6.26
C PHE A 52 -9.21 -1.90 -5.63
N ASN A 53 -8.13 -2.52 -6.09
CA ASN A 53 -7.64 -3.77 -5.49
C ASN A 53 -7.23 -3.60 -4.02
N ASN A 54 -6.60 -2.47 -3.66
CA ASN A 54 -6.27 -2.18 -2.26
C ASN A 54 -7.54 -2.08 -1.41
N PHE A 55 -8.61 -1.48 -1.95
CA PHE A 55 -9.90 -1.45 -1.28
C PHE A 55 -10.48 -2.86 -1.10
N LEU A 56 -10.46 -3.71 -2.11
CA LEU A 56 -10.99 -5.08 -2.00
C LEU A 56 -10.24 -5.89 -0.94
N LEU A 57 -8.91 -5.82 -0.94
CA LEU A 57 -8.08 -6.50 0.06
C LEU A 57 -8.37 -6.02 1.49
N GLU A 58 -8.52 -4.72 1.69
CA GLU A 58 -8.84 -4.19 3.01
C GLU A 58 -10.30 -4.49 3.39
N PHE A 59 -11.23 -4.46 2.45
CA PHE A 59 -12.62 -4.84 2.70
C PHE A 59 -12.72 -6.29 3.17
N ASP A 60 -12.06 -7.22 2.49
CA ASP A 60 -11.99 -8.62 2.90
C ASP A 60 -11.29 -8.81 4.26
N ASN A 61 -10.27 -7.99 4.53
CA ASN A 61 -9.56 -8.00 5.82
C ASN A 61 -10.48 -7.54 6.97
N VAL A 62 -11.18 -6.42 6.79
CA VAL A 62 -12.12 -5.90 7.80
C VAL A 62 -13.30 -6.85 8.00
N MET A 63 -13.80 -7.48 6.91
CA MET A 63 -14.82 -8.53 7.02
C MET A 63 -14.36 -9.68 7.92
N ARG A 64 -13.13 -10.17 7.70
CA ARG A 64 -12.53 -11.26 8.48
C ARG A 64 -12.38 -10.91 9.96
N ILE A 65 -11.89 -9.71 10.26
CA ILE A 65 -11.72 -9.21 11.63
C ILE A 65 -13.06 -9.13 12.36
N ASN A 66 -14.14 -8.79 11.63
CA ASN A 66 -15.50 -8.68 12.19
C ASN A 66 -16.29 -10.00 12.09
N ASN A 67 -15.67 -11.11 11.70
CA ASN A 67 -16.31 -12.41 11.49
C ASN A 67 -17.54 -12.35 10.56
N VAL A 68 -17.47 -11.50 9.52
CA VAL A 68 -18.51 -11.37 8.48
C VAL A 68 -18.03 -12.05 7.21
N THR A 69 -18.74 -13.06 6.75
CA THR A 69 -18.40 -13.83 5.53
C THR A 69 -19.20 -13.41 4.31
N ASN A 70 -20.38 -12.83 4.52
CA ASN A 70 -21.27 -12.40 3.45
C ASN A 70 -21.06 -10.91 3.15
N LYS A 71 -20.77 -10.59 1.88
CA LYS A 71 -20.51 -9.22 1.43
C LYS A 71 -21.71 -8.30 1.57
N LYS A 72 -22.92 -8.80 1.29
CA LYS A 72 -24.14 -8.01 1.46
C LYS A 72 -24.32 -7.57 2.91
N THR A 73 -24.18 -8.51 3.87
CA THR A 73 -24.19 -8.21 5.30
C THR A 73 -23.06 -7.24 5.69
N ALA A 74 -21.89 -7.34 5.07
CA ALA A 74 -20.79 -6.42 5.30
C ALA A 74 -21.14 -4.99 4.85
N ILE A 75 -21.82 -4.84 3.72
CA ILE A 75 -22.30 -3.55 3.23
C ILE A 75 -23.35 -2.96 4.18
N GLU A 76 -24.32 -3.75 4.61
CA GLU A 76 -25.35 -3.35 5.57
C GLU A 76 -24.74 -2.87 6.91
N LYS A 77 -23.65 -3.50 7.35
CA LYS A 77 -22.87 -3.11 8.54
C LYS A 77 -21.86 -1.99 8.29
N ASN A 78 -21.86 -1.35 7.12
CA ASN A 78 -20.94 -0.28 6.76
C ASN A 78 -19.44 -0.67 6.79
N ILE A 79 -19.10 -1.95 6.68
CA ILE A 79 -17.71 -2.43 6.69
C ILE A 79 -16.90 -1.85 5.52
N HIS A 80 -17.55 -1.61 4.37
CA HIS A 80 -16.95 -0.95 3.22
C HIS A 80 -16.49 0.48 3.53
N ILE A 81 -17.22 1.22 4.39
CA ILE A 81 -16.84 2.58 4.83
C ILE A 81 -15.60 2.50 5.72
N VAL A 82 -15.56 1.53 6.63
CA VAL A 82 -14.39 1.29 7.49
C VAL A 82 -13.15 0.96 6.63
N ALA A 83 -13.30 0.08 5.64
CA ALA A 83 -12.22 -0.29 4.75
C ALA A 83 -11.66 0.92 3.97
N ILE A 84 -12.54 1.77 3.41
CA ILE A 84 -12.12 3.00 2.71
C ILE A 84 -11.41 3.96 3.69
N SER A 85 -11.96 4.16 4.87
CA SER A 85 -11.35 5.01 5.89
C SER A 85 -9.95 4.52 6.26
N ASN A 86 -9.77 3.22 6.46
CA ASN A 86 -8.48 2.62 6.79
C ASN A 86 -7.43 2.86 5.70
N ILE A 87 -7.77 2.60 4.43
CA ILE A 87 -6.81 2.80 3.32
C ILE A 87 -6.47 4.28 3.09
N ILE A 88 -7.44 5.19 3.30
CA ILE A 88 -7.19 6.63 3.23
C ILE A 88 -6.26 7.06 4.37
N SER A 89 -6.54 6.68 5.61
CA SER A 89 -5.71 7.00 6.77
C SER A 89 -4.29 6.48 6.60
N GLU A 90 -4.15 5.24 6.14
CA GLU A 90 -2.85 4.65 5.86
C GLU A 90 -2.06 5.43 4.80
N LYS A 91 -2.73 5.78 3.70
CA LYS A 91 -2.11 6.54 2.61
C LYS A 91 -1.73 7.95 3.05
N LEU A 92 -2.58 8.63 3.83
CA LEU A 92 -2.29 9.95 4.42
C LEU A 92 -1.04 9.91 5.29
N LEU A 93 -0.95 8.94 6.20
CA LEU A 93 0.22 8.78 7.07
C LEU A 93 1.48 8.48 6.26
N LYS A 94 1.39 7.67 5.21
CA LYS A 94 2.52 7.39 4.30
C LYS A 94 3.01 8.67 3.60
N ILE A 95 2.09 9.45 3.02
CA ILE A 95 2.42 10.71 2.34
C ILE A 95 3.02 11.70 3.34
N HIS A 96 2.42 11.80 4.53
CA HIS A 96 2.90 12.71 5.56
C HIS A 96 4.28 12.31 6.09
N ALA A 97 4.50 11.04 6.37
CA ALA A 97 5.82 10.52 6.79
C ALA A 97 6.91 10.82 5.75
N LYS A 98 6.58 10.68 4.45
CA LYS A 98 7.49 11.03 3.36
C LYS A 98 7.81 12.53 3.35
N LYS A 99 6.80 13.40 3.51
CA LYS A 99 6.99 14.86 3.57
C LYS A 99 7.75 15.30 4.82
N ALA A 100 7.53 14.62 5.94
CA ALA A 100 8.25 14.87 7.19
C ALA A 100 9.70 14.34 7.17
N GLY A 101 10.14 13.71 6.08
CA GLY A 101 11.50 13.17 5.95
C GLY A 101 11.77 11.95 6.84
N VAL A 102 10.73 11.20 7.25
CA VAL A 102 10.90 10.00 8.06
C VAL A 102 11.51 8.88 7.21
N ILE A 103 12.78 8.58 7.50
CA ILE A 103 13.55 7.51 6.85
C ILE A 103 13.78 6.38 7.87
N ILE A 104 13.53 5.14 7.48
CA ILE A 104 13.86 3.95 8.26
C ILE A 104 15.05 3.28 7.56
N ASN A 105 16.15 3.07 8.27
CA ASN A 105 17.30 2.38 7.74
C ASN A 105 17.12 0.85 7.84
N ASP A 106 17.88 0.13 7.02
CA ASP A 106 17.80 -1.34 6.95
C ASP A 106 18.18 -2.00 8.28
N GLU A 107 19.11 -1.40 9.03
CA GLU A 107 19.51 -1.89 10.36
C GLU A 107 18.32 -1.94 11.34
N THR A 108 17.50 -0.90 11.35
CA THR A 108 16.29 -0.85 12.19
C THR A 108 15.30 -1.93 11.78
N ILE A 109 15.12 -2.16 10.48
CA ILE A 109 14.23 -3.22 9.97
C ILE A 109 14.74 -4.60 10.42
N ILE A 110 16.04 -4.85 10.30
CA ILE A 110 16.68 -6.11 10.74
C ILE A 110 16.49 -6.33 12.24
N ILE A 111 16.63 -5.27 13.05
CA ILE A 111 16.42 -5.34 14.50
C ILE A 111 14.98 -5.70 14.83
N GLU A 112 14.00 -5.10 14.15
CA GLU A 112 12.57 -5.42 14.34
C GLU A 112 12.27 -6.87 13.95
N ILE A 113 12.81 -7.36 12.82
CA ILE A 113 12.66 -8.77 12.41
C ILE A 113 13.23 -9.70 13.48
N LYS A 114 14.45 -9.41 13.96
CA LYS A 114 15.11 -10.23 14.98
C LYS A 114 14.40 -10.22 16.33
N ASN A 115 13.70 -9.13 16.63
CA ASN A 115 12.97 -8.97 17.90
C ASN A 115 11.55 -9.52 17.84
N ALA A 116 11.00 -9.81 16.67
CA ALA A 116 9.66 -10.35 16.52
C ALA A 116 9.54 -11.72 17.23
N PRO A 117 8.58 -11.88 18.16
CA PRO A 117 8.45 -13.10 18.97
C PRO A 117 8.29 -14.38 18.15
N GLU A 118 7.58 -14.29 17.02
CA GLU A 118 7.31 -15.40 16.08
C GLU A 118 8.58 -15.96 15.42
N PHE A 119 9.66 -15.17 15.37
CA PHE A 119 10.93 -15.57 14.79
C PHE A 119 11.98 -15.94 15.82
N LYS A 120 11.61 -16.02 17.11
CA LYS A 120 12.53 -16.38 18.19
C LYS A 120 12.46 -17.86 18.53
N ASP A 121 13.62 -18.37 18.93
CA ASP A 121 13.78 -19.66 19.58
C ASP A 121 14.62 -19.46 20.84
N ASN A 122 14.11 -19.86 22.01
CA ASN A 122 14.75 -19.60 23.29
C ASN A 122 15.26 -18.15 23.46
N GLN A 123 14.41 -17.17 23.10
CA GLN A 123 14.66 -15.72 23.12
C GLN A 123 15.64 -15.20 22.06
N ASN A 124 16.30 -16.07 21.30
CA ASN A 124 17.22 -15.69 20.22
C ASN A 124 16.51 -15.77 18.87
N PHE A 125 16.92 -14.92 17.92
CA PHE A 125 16.44 -14.99 16.55
C PHE A 125 16.77 -16.34 15.91
N SER A 126 15.76 -16.99 15.34
CA SER A 126 15.90 -18.24 14.58
C SER A 126 15.65 -18.00 13.10
N ARG A 127 16.72 -18.05 12.32
CA ARG A 127 16.65 -17.96 10.86
C ARG A 127 15.74 -19.03 10.28
N THR A 128 15.79 -20.26 10.80
CA THR A 128 14.94 -21.36 10.37
C THR A 128 13.44 -21.05 10.56
N LYS A 129 13.06 -20.48 11.71
CA LYS A 129 11.66 -20.07 11.94
C LYS A 129 11.23 -18.97 10.98
N TYR A 130 12.10 -18.00 10.70
CA TYR A 130 11.83 -16.92 9.76
C TYR A 130 11.66 -17.44 8.33
N GLU A 131 12.58 -18.27 7.84
CA GLU A 131 12.50 -18.86 6.51
C GLU A 131 11.26 -19.78 6.36
N LYS A 132 10.95 -20.58 7.38
CA LYS A 132 9.73 -21.40 7.43
C LYS A 132 8.46 -20.55 7.33
N PHE A 133 8.40 -19.45 8.07
CA PHE A 133 7.29 -18.49 8.02
C PHE A 133 7.07 -17.91 6.62
N LEU A 134 8.16 -17.52 5.92
CA LEU A 134 8.08 -17.01 4.55
C LEU A 134 7.56 -18.09 3.58
N LEU A 135 8.06 -19.32 3.69
CA LEU A 135 7.66 -20.44 2.84
C LEU A 135 6.20 -20.83 3.07
N GLU A 136 5.75 -20.98 4.32
CA GLU A 136 4.38 -21.35 4.66
C GLU A 136 3.34 -20.34 4.17
N ARG A 137 3.71 -19.08 4.10
CA ARG A 137 2.85 -17.98 3.62
C ARG A 137 3.05 -17.63 2.16
N ASN A 138 3.99 -18.29 1.48
CA ASN A 138 4.38 -18.01 0.10
C ASN A 138 4.67 -16.52 -0.14
N ILE A 139 5.43 -15.90 0.77
CA ILE A 139 5.83 -14.49 0.71
C ILE A 139 7.35 -14.37 0.72
N ASN A 140 7.88 -13.28 0.14
CA ASN A 140 9.31 -12.97 0.21
C ASN A 140 9.63 -12.00 1.38
N SER A 141 10.91 -11.91 1.74
CA SER A 141 11.37 -11.02 2.82
C SER A 141 10.96 -9.57 2.61
N LYS A 142 10.95 -9.12 1.37
CA LYS A 142 10.60 -7.73 1.00
C LYS A 142 9.21 -7.33 1.49
N ILE A 143 8.24 -8.24 1.47
CA ILE A 143 6.89 -8.00 1.98
C ILE A 143 6.92 -7.71 3.48
N ILE A 144 7.71 -8.48 4.24
CA ILE A 144 7.88 -8.27 5.69
C ILE A 144 8.60 -6.95 5.97
N GLU A 145 9.69 -6.68 5.25
CA GLU A 145 10.46 -5.44 5.36
C GLU A 145 9.60 -4.20 5.08
N ASP A 146 8.81 -4.23 4.01
CA ASP A 146 7.88 -3.15 3.64
C ASP A 146 6.80 -2.96 4.71
N GLN A 147 6.26 -4.05 5.28
CA GLN A 147 5.27 -3.97 6.35
C GLN A 147 5.87 -3.39 7.64
N ILE A 148 7.07 -3.80 8.02
CA ILE A 148 7.79 -3.25 9.18
C ILE A 148 8.10 -1.77 8.95
N THR A 149 8.63 -1.42 7.80
CA THR A 149 8.91 -0.02 7.42
C THR A 149 7.66 0.86 7.55
N LYS A 150 6.53 0.37 7.05
CA LYS A 150 5.23 1.04 7.14
C LYS A 150 4.80 1.23 8.60
N ASN A 151 4.89 0.18 9.41
CA ASN A 151 4.50 0.21 10.82
C ASN A 151 5.41 1.16 11.62
N LEU A 152 6.71 1.14 11.38
CA LEU A 152 7.66 2.04 12.03
C LEU A 152 7.41 3.50 11.67
N LYS A 153 7.18 3.81 10.39
CA LYS A 153 6.83 5.17 9.96
C LYS A 153 5.55 5.66 10.62
N ARG A 154 4.51 4.81 10.66
CA ARG A 154 3.27 5.12 11.38
C ARG A 154 3.53 5.37 12.86
N LYS A 155 4.27 4.48 13.52
CA LYS A 155 4.62 4.59 14.94
C LYS A 155 5.34 5.90 15.23
N ILE A 156 6.39 6.24 14.48
CA ILE A 156 7.17 7.47 14.67
C ILE A 156 6.27 8.70 14.56
N ILE A 157 5.45 8.79 13.51
CA ILE A 157 4.54 9.92 13.31
C ILE A 157 3.56 10.04 14.48
N ILE A 158 2.93 8.94 14.88
CA ILE A 158 1.94 8.95 15.95
C ILE A 158 2.57 9.27 17.30
N GLU A 159 3.70 8.67 17.62
CA GLU A 159 4.41 8.93 18.88
C GLU A 159 4.96 10.36 18.94
N SER A 160 5.37 10.94 17.82
CA SER A 160 5.79 12.35 17.79
C SER A 160 4.66 13.33 18.16
N VAL A 161 3.41 12.96 17.90
CA VAL A 161 2.22 13.75 18.23
C VAL A 161 1.69 13.44 19.63
N SER A 162 1.70 12.17 20.03
CA SER A 162 1.10 11.69 21.28
C SER A 162 2.06 11.56 22.45
N GLY A 163 3.38 11.47 22.17
CA GLY A 163 4.40 11.16 23.19
C GLY A 163 4.63 12.25 24.22
N TYR A 164 4.20 13.48 23.97
CA TYR A 164 4.34 14.61 24.89
C TYR A 164 3.15 14.83 25.83
N ILE A 165 2.08 14.01 25.72
CA ILE A 165 0.91 14.21 26.56
C ILE A 165 1.08 13.37 27.82
N PRO A 166 1.25 13.99 29.01
CA PRO A 166 1.37 13.29 30.27
C PRO A 166 0.03 12.58 30.58
N ILE A 167 0.06 11.26 30.61
CA ILE A 167 -1.09 10.45 30.92
C ILE A 167 -0.90 9.89 32.33
N ASN A 168 -1.67 10.46 33.28
CA ASN A 168 -1.55 10.10 34.69
C ASN A 168 -2.23 8.77 35.06
N ASN A 169 -2.94 8.13 34.12
CA ASN A 169 -3.70 6.91 34.39
C ASN A 169 -3.50 5.88 33.26
N LYS A 170 -2.85 4.75 33.57
CA LYS A 170 -2.60 3.65 32.61
C LYS A 170 -3.86 3.09 31.96
N ASN A 171 -4.98 3.06 32.67
CA ASN A 171 -6.24 2.53 32.12
C ASN A 171 -6.85 3.43 31.04
N SER A 172 -6.56 4.73 31.07
CA SER A 172 -7.02 5.71 30.09
C SER A 172 -6.03 5.93 28.94
N GLU A 173 -4.82 5.43 29.04
CA GLU A 173 -3.72 5.69 28.09
C GLU A 173 -4.09 5.30 26.66
N ASN A 174 -4.61 4.08 26.47
CA ASN A 174 -4.99 3.59 25.15
C ASN A 174 -6.17 4.39 24.55
N LEU A 175 -7.14 4.77 25.37
CA LEU A 175 -8.27 5.59 24.95
C LEU A 175 -7.83 6.98 24.51
N ILE A 176 -6.94 7.62 25.27
CA ILE A 176 -6.40 8.93 24.97
C ILE A 176 -5.53 8.86 23.71
N LYS A 177 -4.63 7.89 23.58
CA LYS A 177 -3.82 7.67 22.39
C LYS A 177 -4.69 7.47 21.14
N ASN A 178 -5.72 6.63 21.23
CA ASN A 178 -6.65 6.41 20.11
C ASN A 178 -7.38 7.69 19.73
N LYS A 179 -7.80 8.49 20.69
CA LYS A 179 -8.45 9.78 20.44
C LYS A 179 -7.51 10.77 19.77
N ILE A 180 -6.25 10.86 20.24
CA ILE A 180 -5.23 11.73 19.64
C ILE A 180 -4.96 11.28 18.19
N ASN A 181 -4.82 9.98 17.95
CA ASN A 181 -4.59 9.43 16.62
C ASN A 181 -5.73 9.80 15.67
N SER A 182 -6.99 9.64 16.10
CA SER A 182 -8.15 9.99 15.28
C SER A 182 -8.23 11.49 14.98
N LEU A 183 -7.91 12.35 15.95
CA LEU A 183 -7.87 13.80 15.77
C LEU A 183 -6.75 14.21 14.82
N TYR A 184 -5.59 13.54 14.92
CA TYR A 184 -4.47 13.80 14.04
C TYR A 184 -4.77 13.38 12.59
N GLU A 185 -5.30 12.18 12.38
CA GLU A 185 -5.71 11.68 11.06
C GLU A 185 -6.79 12.60 10.44
N ASN A 186 -7.75 13.08 11.23
CA ASN A 186 -8.73 14.09 10.80
C ASN A 186 -8.06 15.43 10.42
N SER A 187 -7.02 15.82 11.12
CA SER A 187 -6.27 17.03 10.77
C SER A 187 -5.51 16.86 9.45
N LEU A 188 -4.92 15.71 9.22
CA LEU A 188 -4.28 15.38 7.95
C LEU A 188 -5.28 15.39 6.79
N SER A 189 -6.50 14.89 6.98
CA SER A 189 -7.54 14.92 5.95
C SER A 189 -7.97 16.31 5.52
N LYS A 190 -7.75 17.33 6.38
CA LYS A 190 -7.99 18.73 6.05
C LYS A 190 -6.82 19.39 5.31
N ILE A 191 -5.60 18.86 5.50
CA ILE A 191 -4.38 19.40 4.87
C ILE A 191 -4.20 18.84 3.46
N TYR A 192 -4.58 17.58 3.24
CA TYR A 192 -4.40 16.89 1.98
C TYR A 192 -5.72 16.82 1.21
N LYS A 193 -5.65 17.10 -0.10
CA LYS A 193 -6.83 16.99 -0.97
C LYS A 193 -7.14 15.49 -1.18
N ILE A 194 -8.32 15.07 -0.73
CA ILE A 194 -8.84 13.71 -0.87
C ILE A 194 -9.98 13.74 -1.88
N ILE A 195 -9.92 12.86 -2.88
CA ILE A 195 -10.98 12.64 -3.86
C ILE A 195 -11.38 11.18 -3.79
N ILE A 196 -12.65 10.89 -3.53
CA ILE A 196 -13.20 9.53 -3.54
C ILE A 196 -14.02 9.37 -4.82
N HIS A 197 -13.78 8.30 -5.56
CA HIS A 197 -14.51 7.99 -6.78
C HIS A 197 -15.82 7.24 -6.45
N GLU A 198 -16.78 7.95 -5.87
CA GLU A 198 -18.05 7.41 -5.35
C GLU A 198 -18.81 6.57 -6.38
N LYS A 199 -18.83 6.98 -7.66
CA LYS A 199 -19.51 6.23 -8.71
C LYS A 199 -19.01 4.79 -8.78
N ARG A 200 -17.69 4.58 -8.74
CA ARG A 200 -17.09 3.25 -8.83
C ARG A 200 -17.39 2.41 -7.61
N LEU A 201 -17.32 3.01 -6.44
CA LEU A 201 -17.69 2.36 -5.19
C LEU A 201 -19.17 1.90 -5.26
N ASN A 202 -20.06 2.81 -5.63
CA ASN A 202 -21.48 2.51 -5.74
C ASN A 202 -21.80 1.45 -6.79
N ASP A 203 -21.11 1.46 -7.93
CA ASP A 203 -21.28 0.43 -8.97
C ASP A 203 -20.85 -0.95 -8.45
N TYR A 204 -19.76 -1.04 -7.67
CA TYR A 204 -19.37 -2.29 -7.01
C TYR A 204 -20.41 -2.73 -5.98
N LEU A 205 -20.84 -1.82 -5.09
CA LEU A 205 -21.78 -2.14 -4.01
C LEU A 205 -23.14 -2.61 -4.51
N LYS A 206 -23.57 -2.16 -5.70
CA LYS A 206 -24.82 -2.60 -6.35
C LYS A 206 -24.74 -4.01 -6.94
N ASN A 207 -23.52 -4.46 -7.29
CA ASN A 207 -23.30 -5.74 -7.97
C ASN A 207 -22.86 -6.87 -7.01
N VAL A 208 -22.85 -6.61 -5.71
CA VAL A 208 -22.51 -7.55 -4.62
C VAL A 208 -23.78 -7.96 -3.87
#